data_ea8f55a62c93ea5f34c5bffcaee97058
#
_entry.id   ea8f55a62c93ea5f34c5bffcaee97058
#
_cell.length_a   1.000
_cell.length_b   1.000
_cell.length_c   1.000
_cell.angle_alpha   90.00
_cell.angle_beta   90.00
_cell.angle_gamma   90.00
#
_symmetry.space_group_name_H-M   'P 1'
#
loop_
_entity.id
_entity.type
_entity.pdbx_description
1 polymer ?
#
loop_
_entity_poly.entity_id
_entity_poly.type
_entity_poly.pdbx_seq_one_letter_code
_entity_poly.pdbx_strand_id
1 'polypeptide(L)'
;MFFIILSVPGFAQDENYCHDKESWKEWDELVHKYPHHMDIQMLHAVRIGFCKKIEAGTISFETAKDVFNHLHESVYKKAKNEKNQWLKNRQL
;
A
#
# COMPACT_ATOMS: atom_id res chain seq x y z
N MET A 1 -17.95 -10.58 -30.51
CA MET A 1 -17.37 -10.60 -29.98
C MET A 1 -16.73 -10.43 -29.18
N PHE A 2 -17.03 -10.27 -28.71
CA PHE A 2 -16.31 -10.20 -27.91
C PHE A 2 -16.03 -9.87 -27.03
N PHE A 3 -16.40 -9.87 -26.85
CA PHE A 3 -16.02 -9.74 -25.99
C PHE A 3 -15.74 -9.26 -25.27
N ILE A 4 -16.12 -9.38 -25.50
CA ILE A 4 -15.82 -9.08 -25.04
C ILE A 4 -15.35 -8.62 -24.34
N ILE A 5 -15.25 -8.52 -24.25
CA ILE A 5 -14.68 -8.13 -23.61
C ILE A 5 -14.71 -7.61 -22.69
N LEU A 6 -15.08 -7.53 -22.68
CA LEU A 6 -15.50 -7.02 -21.86
C LEU A 6 -15.04 -6.61 -20.57
N SER A 7 -15.26 -6.73 -19.76
CA SER A 7 -14.91 -6.66 -18.38
C SER A 7 -13.43 -6.60 -18.11
N VAL A 8 -12.69 -7.06 -18.98
CA VAL A 8 -11.25 -7.11 -18.85
C VAL A 8 -10.62 -5.73 -18.61
N PRO A 9 -11.03 -4.68 -19.33
CA PRO A 9 -10.47 -3.36 -19.02
C PRO A 9 -10.72 -2.90 -17.61
N GLY A 10 -11.84 -3.27 -17.05
CA GLY A 10 -12.15 -2.93 -15.67
C GLY A 10 -11.18 -3.57 -14.71
N PHE A 11 -10.82 -4.82 -14.94
CA PHE A 11 -9.86 -5.51 -14.08
C PHE A 11 -8.51 -4.83 -14.08
N ALA A 12 -8.05 -4.41 -15.25
CA ALA A 12 -6.75 -3.75 -15.34
C ALA A 12 -6.72 -2.49 -14.49
N GLN A 13 -7.82 -1.75 -14.51
CA GLN A 13 -7.92 -0.53 -13.72
C GLN A 13 -7.99 -0.84 -12.24
N ASP A 14 -8.72 -1.88 -11.88
CA ASP A 14 -8.89 -2.24 -10.48
C ASP A 14 -7.58 -2.63 -9.84
N GLU A 15 -6.67 -3.20 -10.62
CA GLU A 15 -5.39 -3.62 -10.09
C GLU A 15 -4.43 -2.47 -9.88
N ASN A 16 -4.63 -1.35 -10.56
CA ASN A 16 -3.74 -0.21 -10.43
C ASN A 16 -4.25 0.73 -9.36
N TYR A 17 -3.78 0.53 -8.15
CA TYR A 17 -4.17 1.33 -6.99
C TYR A 17 -3.85 2.80 -7.14
N CYS A 18 -2.95 3.15 -8.03
CA CYS A 18 -2.58 4.56 -8.23
C CYS A 18 -3.72 5.38 -8.80
N HIS A 19 -4.67 4.72 -9.47
CA HIS A 19 -5.83 5.39 -10.04
C HIS A 19 -7.08 5.21 -9.21
N ASP A 20 -6.98 4.55 -8.06
CA ASP A 20 -8.12 4.26 -7.20
C ASP A 20 -8.29 5.37 -6.16
N LYS A 21 -9.30 6.20 -6.36
CA LYS A 21 -9.56 7.33 -5.48
C LYS A 21 -9.88 6.90 -4.05
N GLU A 22 -10.60 5.78 -3.91
CA GLU A 22 -10.92 5.26 -2.60
C GLU A 22 -9.65 4.87 -1.82
N SER A 23 -8.72 4.23 -2.51
CA SER A 23 -7.47 3.84 -1.90
C SER A 23 -6.69 5.06 -1.41
N TRP A 24 -6.62 6.12 -2.23
CA TRP A 24 -5.94 7.35 -1.83
C TRP A 24 -6.61 8.00 -0.64
N LYS A 25 -7.93 7.99 -0.62
CA LYS A 25 -8.70 8.57 0.48
C LYS A 25 -8.41 7.81 1.77
N GLU A 26 -8.38 6.49 1.71
CA GLU A 26 -8.09 5.67 2.88
C GLU A 26 -6.69 5.98 3.43
N TRP A 27 -5.71 6.12 2.55
CA TRP A 27 -4.37 6.47 2.98
C TRP A 27 -4.28 7.86 3.59
N ASP A 28 -4.99 8.81 2.99
CA ASP A 28 -5.05 10.17 3.54
C ASP A 28 -5.63 10.17 4.95
N GLU A 29 -6.70 9.43 5.15
CA GLU A 29 -7.31 9.32 6.47
C GLU A 29 -6.36 8.68 7.47
N LEU A 30 -5.66 7.66 7.03
CA LEU A 30 -4.74 6.93 7.89
C LEU A 30 -3.58 7.82 8.34
N VAL A 31 -2.98 8.57 7.41
CA VAL A 31 -1.84 9.42 7.77
C VAL A 31 -2.26 10.60 8.63
N HIS A 32 -3.49 11.07 8.49
CA HIS A 32 -4.01 12.13 9.35
C HIS A 32 -4.31 11.61 10.75
N LYS A 33 -4.79 10.38 10.83
CA LYS A 33 -5.12 9.77 12.11
C LYS A 33 -3.88 9.44 12.92
N TYR A 34 -2.80 9.08 12.23
CA TYR A 34 -1.55 8.70 12.88
C TYR A 34 -0.38 9.53 12.35
N PRO A 35 -0.40 10.85 12.60
CA PRO A 35 0.60 11.74 11.98
C PRO A 35 2.03 11.51 12.43
N HIS A 36 2.21 10.87 13.59
CA HIS A 36 3.56 10.62 14.13
C HIS A 36 3.99 9.18 14.02
N HIS A 37 3.21 8.36 13.34
CA HIS A 37 3.56 6.95 13.14
C HIS A 37 4.47 6.84 11.92
N MET A 38 5.76 6.67 12.17
CA MET A 38 6.75 6.71 11.09
C MET A 38 6.53 5.67 10.03
N ASP A 39 6.15 4.45 10.42
CA ASP A 39 5.93 3.37 9.44
C ASP A 39 4.79 3.71 8.50
N ILE A 40 3.72 4.27 9.02
CA ILE A 40 2.58 4.67 8.19
C ILE A 40 2.98 5.80 7.25
N GLN A 41 3.70 6.79 7.76
CA GLN A 41 4.15 7.90 6.94
C GLN A 41 5.11 7.42 5.84
N MET A 42 5.99 6.49 6.19
CA MET A 42 6.93 5.92 5.23
C MET A 42 6.21 5.17 4.12
N LEU A 43 5.28 4.30 4.48
CA LEU A 43 4.52 3.54 3.47
C LEU A 43 3.76 4.46 2.54
N HIS A 44 3.17 5.53 3.08
CA HIS A 44 2.46 6.49 2.26
C HIS A 44 3.41 7.19 1.29
N ALA A 45 4.58 7.59 1.77
CA ALA A 45 5.58 8.25 0.93
C ALA A 45 6.05 7.32 -0.19
N VAL A 46 6.29 6.05 0.12
CA VAL A 46 6.72 5.05 -0.87
C VAL A 46 5.63 4.88 -1.92
N ARG A 47 4.37 4.82 -1.49
CA ARG A 47 3.25 4.67 -2.41
C ARG A 47 3.17 5.85 -3.38
N ILE A 48 3.32 7.07 -2.86
CA ILE A 48 3.31 8.25 -3.71
C ILE A 48 4.46 8.20 -4.72
N GLY A 49 5.66 7.87 -4.26
CA GLY A 49 6.82 7.78 -5.14
C GLY A 49 6.66 6.73 -6.20
N PHE A 50 6.19 5.54 -5.82
CA PHE A 50 5.98 4.47 -6.78
C PHE A 50 4.96 4.86 -7.84
N CYS A 51 3.86 5.49 -7.44
CA CYS A 51 2.84 5.89 -8.41
C CYS A 51 3.37 6.90 -9.40
N LYS A 52 4.22 7.82 -8.95
CA LYS A 52 4.85 8.76 -9.87
C LYS A 52 5.78 8.07 -10.84
N LYS A 53 6.53 7.09 -10.37
CA LYS A 53 7.45 6.33 -11.23
C LYS A 53 6.69 5.48 -12.23
N ILE A 54 5.58 4.92 -11.82
CA ILE A 54 4.73 4.13 -12.72
C ILE A 54 4.19 5.03 -13.83
N GLU A 55 3.71 6.22 -13.49
CA GLU A 55 3.21 7.16 -14.48
C GLU A 55 4.29 7.59 -15.45
N ALA A 56 5.49 7.78 -14.94
CA ALA A 56 6.63 8.17 -15.78
C ALA A 56 7.16 7.02 -16.62
N GLY A 57 6.70 5.81 -16.37
CA GLY A 57 7.15 4.64 -17.13
C GLY A 57 8.50 4.11 -16.71
N THR A 58 9.02 4.55 -15.57
CA THR A 58 10.35 4.11 -15.14
C THR A 58 10.32 2.79 -14.37
N ILE A 59 9.19 2.44 -13.77
CA ILE A 59 9.01 1.11 -13.19
C ILE A 59 7.63 0.61 -13.54
N SER A 60 7.47 -0.71 -13.59
CA SER A 60 6.17 -1.31 -13.89
C SER A 60 5.31 -1.34 -12.63
N PHE A 61 4.00 -1.33 -12.84
CA PHE A 61 3.06 -1.47 -11.73
C PHE A 61 3.30 -2.76 -10.97
N GLU A 62 3.57 -3.85 -11.69
CA GLU A 62 3.77 -5.15 -11.06
C GLU A 62 4.95 -5.16 -10.12
N THR A 63 6.08 -4.60 -10.57
CA THR A 63 7.26 -4.53 -9.73
C THR A 63 6.99 -3.67 -8.50
N ALA A 64 6.38 -2.52 -8.70
CA ALA A 64 6.08 -1.61 -7.60
C ALA A 64 5.13 -2.26 -6.60
N LYS A 65 4.13 -2.97 -7.10
CA LYS A 65 3.17 -3.68 -6.25
C LYS A 65 3.87 -4.73 -5.39
N ASP A 66 4.75 -5.51 -5.99
CA ASP A 66 5.48 -6.54 -5.26
C ASP A 66 6.33 -5.96 -4.15
N VAL A 67 7.07 -4.91 -4.47
CA VAL A 67 7.95 -4.26 -3.47
C VAL A 67 7.11 -3.64 -2.37
N PHE A 68 6.05 -2.94 -2.73
CA PHE A 68 5.19 -2.30 -1.73
C PHE A 68 4.55 -3.34 -0.81
N ASN A 69 4.09 -4.44 -1.36
CA ASN A 69 3.47 -5.50 -0.56
C ASN A 69 4.47 -6.11 0.41
N HIS A 70 5.72 -6.27 -0.01
CA HIS A 70 6.77 -6.76 0.88
C HIS A 70 7.04 -5.79 2.03
N LEU A 71 7.11 -4.51 1.72
CA LEU A 71 7.31 -3.49 2.75
C LEU A 71 6.14 -3.45 3.72
N HIS A 72 4.94 -3.51 3.19
CA HIS A 72 3.73 -3.51 4.00
C HIS A 72 3.71 -4.70 4.95
N GLU A 73 4.04 -5.86 4.43
CA GLU A 73 4.08 -7.07 5.23
C GLU A 73 5.14 -6.99 6.32
N SER A 74 6.31 -6.46 5.99
CA SER A 74 7.38 -6.28 6.97
C SER A 74 6.96 -5.37 8.10
N VAL A 75 6.31 -4.27 7.77
CA VAL A 75 5.81 -3.33 8.76
C VAL A 75 4.75 -3.98 9.64
N TYR A 76 3.86 -4.75 9.03
CA TYR A 76 2.81 -5.45 9.76
C TYR A 76 3.40 -6.45 10.74
N LYS A 77 4.38 -7.24 10.31
CA LYS A 77 5.04 -8.22 11.18
C LYS A 77 5.77 -7.55 12.33
N LYS A 78 6.45 -6.45 12.04
CA LYS A 78 7.15 -5.69 13.06
C LYS A 78 6.19 -5.18 14.12
N ALA A 79 5.08 -4.60 13.69
CA ALA A 79 4.07 -4.09 14.62
C ALA A 79 3.50 -5.20 15.48
N LYS A 80 3.24 -6.36 14.87
CA LYS A 80 2.72 -7.51 15.58
C LYS A 80 3.71 -8.01 16.62
N ASN A 81 4.99 -8.07 16.26
CA ASN A 81 6.02 -8.50 17.19
C ASN A 81 6.18 -7.53 18.36
N GLU A 82 6.13 -6.25 18.08
CA GLU A 82 6.22 -5.23 19.11
C GLU A 82 5.05 -5.34 20.08
N LYS A 83 3.86 -5.56 19.56
CA LYS A 83 2.68 -5.76 20.39
C LYS A 83 2.82 -6.98 21.26
N ASN A 84 3.30 -8.07 20.69
CA ASN A 84 3.49 -9.32 21.44
C ASN A 84 4.51 -9.14 22.54
N GLN A 85 5.61 -8.44 22.26
CA GLN A 85 6.62 -8.17 23.27
C GLN A 85 6.08 -7.31 24.40
N TRP A 86 5.30 -6.31 24.04
CA TRP A 86 4.69 -5.42 25.02
C TRP A 86 3.78 -6.21 25.96
N LEU A 87 2.93 -7.07 25.41
CA LEU A 87 2.05 -7.90 26.19
C LEU A 87 2.82 -8.85 27.10
N LYS A 88 3.88 -9.42 26.57
CA LYS A 88 4.73 -10.34 27.31
C LYS A 88 5.38 -9.67 28.49
N ASN A 89 5.93 -8.48 28.27
CA ASN A 89 6.60 -7.71 29.34
C ASN A 89 5.60 -7.29 30.40
N ARG A 90 4.38 -7.03 29.99
CA ARG A 90 3.36 -6.56 30.92
C ARG A 90 2.92 -7.64 31.89
N GLN A 91 3.07 -8.87 31.50
CA GLN A 91 2.70 -9.99 32.35
C GLN A 91 3.71 -10.26 33.47
N LEU A 92 4.87 -9.68 33.34
CA LEU A 92 5.89 -9.83 34.35
C LEU A 92 5.64 -8.89 35.52
#